data_8b0d59bb632a258058fee1c599d68bb6
#
_entry.id   8b0d59bb632a258058fee1c599d68bb6
#
_cell.length_a   1.000
_cell.length_b   1.000
_cell.length_c   1.000
_cell.angle_alpha   90.00
_cell.angle_beta   90.00
_cell.angle_gamma   90.00
#
_symmetry.space_group_name_H-M   'P 1'
#
loop_
_entity.id
_entity.type
_entity.pdbx_description
1 polymer ?
#
loop_
_entity_poly.entity_id
_entity_poly.type
_entity_poly.pdbx_seq_one_letter_code
_entity_poly.pdbx_strand_id
1 'polypeptide(L)'
;NRKACITGISVLALLFLFFVCTNIGDDNQYIRKMRSAFRPSQDASYQLRVDNRKKMRELMIHKPFGYGIGLSKGDRFYPKERMLYPPDSWLVSVWVETGIIGLVLYLAVHGVLFAWCGWILMFKIMNKRLRGLLTAWLCTAAGFYLAAYANDVMQYPNSIIVYTGFALCFAGVHIDKKLTEEEEENKKNIPIL
;
A
#
# COMPACT_ATOMS: atom_id res chain seq x y z
N ASN A 1 -19.68 10.80 -13.24
CA ASN A 1 -20.65 10.36 -14.27
C ASN A 1 -21.09 8.92 -13.98
N ARG A 2 -22.33 8.76 -13.47
CA ARG A 2 -22.88 7.48 -13.00
C ARG A 2 -22.82 6.39 -14.08
N LYS A 3 -23.07 6.76 -15.34
CA LYS A 3 -22.98 5.82 -16.48
C LYS A 3 -21.55 5.31 -16.69
N ALA A 4 -20.54 6.18 -16.66
CA ALA A 4 -19.14 5.79 -16.81
C ALA A 4 -18.68 4.86 -15.66
N CYS A 5 -19.14 5.11 -14.44
CA CYS A 5 -18.83 4.26 -13.29
C CYS A 5 -19.45 2.85 -13.45
N ILE A 6 -20.72 2.77 -13.86
CA ILE A 6 -21.40 1.49 -14.11
C ILE A 6 -20.69 0.74 -15.24
N THR A 7 -20.37 1.41 -16.36
CA THR A 7 -19.64 0.79 -17.47
C THR A 7 -18.29 0.25 -17.01
N GLY A 8 -17.52 1.02 -16.24
CA GLY A 8 -16.22 0.58 -15.71
C GLY A 8 -16.34 -0.66 -14.81
N ILE A 9 -17.31 -0.68 -13.91
CA ILE A 9 -17.58 -1.83 -13.03
C ILE A 9 -17.99 -3.06 -13.86
N SER A 10 -18.84 -2.88 -14.87
CA SER A 10 -19.27 -3.98 -15.74
C SER A 10 -18.11 -4.58 -16.53
N VAL A 11 -17.21 -3.75 -17.07
CA VAL A 11 -16.01 -4.22 -17.78
C VAL A 11 -15.09 -4.99 -16.84
N LEU A 12 -14.85 -4.49 -15.63
CA LEU A 12 -14.04 -5.18 -14.63
C LEU A 12 -14.64 -6.52 -14.22
N ALA A 13 -15.96 -6.57 -14.03
CA ALA A 13 -16.68 -7.80 -13.71
C ALA A 13 -16.58 -8.84 -14.84
N LEU A 14 -16.70 -8.42 -16.10
CA LEU A 14 -16.53 -9.30 -17.26
C LEU A 14 -15.11 -9.82 -17.36
N LEU A 15 -14.09 -8.99 -17.17
CA LEU A 15 -12.70 -9.41 -17.14
C LEU A 15 -12.44 -10.41 -16.00
N PHE A 16 -12.97 -10.17 -14.82
CA PHE A 16 -12.89 -11.10 -13.70
C PHE A 16 -13.50 -12.45 -14.04
N LEU A 17 -14.72 -12.46 -14.58
CA LEU A 17 -15.40 -13.70 -15.00
C LEU A 17 -14.59 -14.42 -16.09
N PHE A 18 -14.03 -13.69 -17.05
CA PHE A 18 -13.16 -14.26 -18.08
C PHE A 18 -11.97 -15.01 -17.46
N PHE A 19 -11.26 -14.40 -16.52
CA PHE A 19 -10.10 -15.03 -15.88
C PHE A 19 -10.46 -16.21 -14.98
N VAL A 20 -11.62 -16.18 -14.33
CA VAL A 20 -12.03 -17.24 -13.39
C VAL A 20 -12.68 -18.42 -14.12
N CYS A 21 -13.52 -18.14 -15.13
CA CYS A 21 -14.40 -19.14 -15.74
C CYS A 21 -13.88 -19.74 -17.05
N THR A 22 -12.83 -19.16 -17.67
CA THR A 22 -12.32 -19.69 -18.95
C THR A 22 -10.88 -20.16 -18.82
N ASN A 23 -10.44 -21.05 -19.72
CA ASN A 23 -9.05 -21.48 -19.87
C ASN A 23 -8.43 -20.97 -21.19
N ILE A 24 -9.07 -19.98 -21.82
CA ILE A 24 -8.62 -19.41 -23.09
C ILE A 24 -7.32 -18.66 -22.85
N GLY A 25 -6.30 -18.98 -23.64
CA GLY A 25 -4.98 -18.32 -23.59
C GLY A 25 -4.00 -18.91 -22.55
N ASP A 26 -4.24 -20.11 -22.02
CA ASP A 26 -3.33 -20.78 -21.07
C ASP A 26 -1.96 -21.14 -21.67
N ASP A 27 -1.83 -21.15 -22.98
CA ASP A 27 -0.53 -21.28 -23.69
C ASP A 27 0.37 -20.06 -23.42
N ASN A 28 -0.23 -18.90 -23.09
CA ASN A 28 0.52 -17.71 -22.73
C ASN A 28 0.85 -17.70 -21.23
N GLN A 29 2.15 -17.68 -20.92
CA GLN A 29 2.66 -17.69 -19.54
C GLN A 29 2.11 -16.53 -18.69
N TYR A 30 1.90 -15.35 -19.27
CA TYR A 30 1.37 -14.18 -18.56
C TYR A 30 -0.10 -14.36 -18.18
N ILE A 31 -0.92 -14.85 -19.12
CA ILE A 31 -2.35 -15.12 -18.87
C ILE A 31 -2.50 -16.20 -17.80
N ARG A 32 -1.71 -17.27 -17.89
CA ARG A 32 -1.68 -18.34 -16.88
C ARG A 32 -1.28 -17.81 -15.49
N LYS A 33 -0.26 -16.94 -15.41
CA LYS A 33 0.14 -16.31 -14.15
C LYS A 33 -0.95 -15.36 -13.59
N MET A 34 -1.62 -14.59 -14.44
CA MET A 34 -2.74 -13.76 -14.01
C MET A 34 -3.90 -14.62 -13.48
N ARG A 35 -4.18 -15.73 -14.14
CA ARG A 35 -5.22 -16.66 -13.72
C ARG A 35 -4.90 -17.39 -12.41
N SER A 36 -3.64 -17.76 -12.17
CA SER A 36 -3.22 -18.40 -10.93
C SER A 36 -3.46 -17.53 -9.70
N ALA A 37 -3.48 -16.19 -9.86
CA ALA A 37 -3.83 -15.27 -8.80
C ALA A 37 -5.28 -15.48 -8.26
N PHE A 38 -6.18 -16.00 -9.09
CA PHE A 38 -7.57 -16.32 -8.70
C PHE A 38 -7.73 -17.77 -8.20
N ARG A 39 -6.67 -18.59 -8.28
CA ARG A 39 -6.64 -19.98 -7.81
C ARG A 39 -5.42 -20.22 -6.90
N PRO A 40 -5.33 -19.56 -5.74
CA PRO A 40 -4.13 -19.57 -4.88
C PRO A 40 -3.76 -20.98 -4.41
N SER A 41 -4.71 -21.88 -4.28
CA SER A 41 -4.44 -23.27 -3.90
C SER A 41 -3.62 -24.06 -4.94
N GLN A 42 -3.58 -23.62 -6.18
CA GLN A 42 -2.83 -24.26 -7.28
C GLN A 42 -1.54 -23.49 -7.63
N ASP A 43 -1.28 -22.35 -7.00
CA ASP A 43 -0.11 -21.52 -7.25
C ASP A 43 1.06 -21.99 -6.38
N ALA A 44 2.10 -22.53 -7.01
CA ALA A 44 3.30 -23.02 -6.33
C ALA A 44 4.00 -21.92 -5.52
N SER A 45 4.01 -20.68 -6.03
CA SER A 45 4.59 -19.53 -5.32
C SER A 45 3.81 -19.20 -4.06
N TYR A 46 2.48 -19.30 -4.12
CA TYR A 46 1.62 -19.08 -2.95
C TYR A 46 1.86 -20.16 -1.88
N GLN A 47 1.92 -21.43 -2.29
CA GLN A 47 2.18 -22.56 -1.36
C GLN A 47 3.54 -22.41 -0.68
N LEU A 48 4.58 -22.05 -1.43
CA LEU A 48 5.92 -21.82 -0.87
C LEU A 48 5.90 -20.69 0.19
N ARG A 49 5.16 -19.60 -0.08
CA ARG A 49 4.99 -18.50 0.89
C ARG A 49 4.26 -18.96 2.16
N VAL A 50 3.22 -19.77 2.02
CA VAL A 50 2.49 -20.33 3.17
C VAL A 50 3.42 -21.20 4.01
N ASP A 51 4.21 -22.08 3.40
CA ASP A 51 5.16 -22.95 4.10
C ASP A 51 6.28 -22.16 4.78
N ASN A 52 6.84 -21.15 4.09
CA ASN A 52 7.83 -20.25 4.67
C ASN A 52 7.26 -19.51 5.88
N ARG A 53 6.02 -19.01 5.80
CA ARG A 53 5.36 -18.35 6.94
C ARG A 53 5.16 -19.27 8.14
N LYS A 54 4.83 -20.56 7.91
CA LYS A 54 4.71 -21.55 9.00
C LYS A 54 6.06 -21.76 9.71
N LYS A 55 7.11 -22.03 8.94
CA LYS A 55 8.48 -22.21 9.47
C LYS A 55 8.98 -20.96 10.20
N MET A 56 8.72 -19.78 9.63
CA MET A 56 9.07 -18.51 10.23
C MET A 56 8.33 -18.26 11.54
N ARG A 57 7.05 -18.67 11.64
CA ARG A 57 6.26 -18.56 12.86
C ARG A 57 6.87 -19.37 13.99
N GLU A 58 7.35 -20.59 13.73
CA GLU A 58 8.04 -21.43 14.71
C GLU A 58 9.32 -20.76 15.22
N LEU A 59 10.11 -20.16 14.33
CA LEU A 59 11.31 -19.42 14.72
C LEU A 59 11.01 -18.15 15.54
N MET A 60 9.90 -17.48 15.24
CA MET A 60 9.54 -16.18 15.85
C MET A 60 8.82 -16.31 17.19
N ILE A 61 8.32 -17.49 17.56
CA ILE A 61 7.52 -17.70 18.77
C ILE A 61 8.26 -17.32 20.06
N HIS A 62 9.59 -17.48 20.06
CA HIS A 62 10.46 -17.15 21.18
C HIS A 62 11.17 -15.80 21.04
N LYS A 63 10.80 -15.00 20.02
CA LYS A 63 11.45 -13.71 19.71
C LYS A 63 10.43 -12.57 19.59
N PRO A 64 9.85 -12.14 20.72
CA PRO A 64 8.81 -11.08 20.70
C PRO A 64 9.31 -9.73 20.19
N PHE A 65 10.63 -9.47 20.27
CA PHE A 65 11.30 -8.27 19.75
C PHE A 65 12.01 -8.48 18.40
N GLY A 66 11.86 -9.66 17.79
CA GLY A 66 12.45 -10.00 16.50
C GLY A 66 13.94 -10.33 16.54
N TYR A 67 14.52 -10.37 15.35
CA TYR A 67 15.96 -10.66 15.16
C TYR A 67 16.84 -9.39 15.16
N GLY A 68 16.24 -8.22 14.96
CA GLY A 68 16.93 -6.94 14.79
C GLY A 68 16.71 -6.34 13.41
N ILE A 69 16.74 -5.00 13.36
CA ILE A 69 16.50 -4.24 12.13
C ILE A 69 17.60 -4.55 11.11
N GLY A 70 17.21 -4.84 9.86
CA GLY A 70 18.13 -5.14 8.76
C GLY A 70 18.64 -6.58 8.71
N LEU A 71 18.33 -7.43 9.70
CA LEU A 71 18.81 -8.83 9.74
C LEU A 71 17.91 -9.81 8.97
N SER A 72 16.71 -9.42 8.59
CA SER A 72 15.81 -10.27 7.82
C SER A 72 16.32 -10.60 6.42
N LYS A 73 17.09 -9.67 5.81
CA LYS A 73 17.66 -9.77 4.46
C LYS A 73 19.15 -9.48 4.41
N GLY A 74 19.81 -9.49 5.55
CA GLY A 74 21.17 -9.05 5.76
C GLY A 74 22.20 -9.89 5.04
N ASP A 75 22.37 -9.65 3.75
CA ASP A 75 23.33 -10.33 2.89
C ASP A 75 24.68 -9.60 2.82
N ARG A 76 24.64 -8.25 2.89
CA ARG A 76 25.83 -7.43 2.67
C ARG A 76 26.66 -7.20 3.91
N PHE A 77 26.01 -7.02 5.06
CA PHE A 77 26.67 -6.58 6.28
C PHE A 77 26.84 -7.68 7.32
N TYR A 78 25.92 -8.65 7.38
CA TYR A 78 25.90 -9.72 8.38
C TYR A 78 25.56 -11.09 7.77
N PRO A 79 26.41 -11.64 6.87
CA PRO A 79 26.12 -12.87 6.14
C PRO A 79 25.96 -14.08 7.04
N LYS A 80 26.53 -14.08 8.25
CA LYS A 80 26.44 -15.20 9.22
C LYS A 80 25.16 -15.19 10.05
N GLU A 81 24.47 -14.07 10.12
CA GLU A 81 23.25 -13.87 10.93
C GLU A 81 21.99 -13.86 10.10
N ARG A 82 22.12 -14.14 8.81
CA ARG A 82 21.01 -14.18 7.88
C ARG A 82 19.93 -15.15 8.33
N MET A 83 18.69 -14.74 8.27
CA MET A 83 17.57 -15.61 8.51
C MET A 83 17.49 -16.73 7.46
N LEU A 84 17.26 -17.98 7.92
CA LEU A 84 17.22 -19.15 7.06
C LEU A 84 16.12 -19.07 6.00
N TYR A 85 15.03 -18.39 6.31
CA TYR A 85 13.88 -18.17 5.43
C TYR A 85 13.66 -16.65 5.26
N PRO A 86 14.19 -16.01 4.19
CA PRO A 86 14.02 -14.58 3.99
C PRO A 86 12.53 -14.25 3.78
N PRO A 87 12.04 -13.17 4.39
CA PRO A 87 10.65 -12.75 4.23
C PRO A 87 10.37 -12.26 2.81
N ASP A 88 9.24 -12.71 2.25
CA ASP A 88 8.81 -12.35 0.90
C ASP A 88 7.92 -11.10 0.84
N SER A 89 7.49 -10.60 1.99
CA SER A 89 6.63 -9.42 2.09
C SER A 89 7.13 -8.44 3.12
N TRP A 90 6.83 -7.15 2.90
CA TRP A 90 7.26 -6.08 3.79
C TRP A 90 6.76 -6.26 5.23
N LEU A 91 5.48 -6.58 5.42
CA LEU A 91 4.93 -6.77 6.76
C LEU A 91 5.57 -7.95 7.50
N VAL A 92 5.92 -9.01 6.76
CA VAL A 92 6.66 -10.14 7.35
C VAL A 92 8.09 -9.72 7.68
N SER A 93 8.74 -8.87 6.86
CA SER A 93 10.06 -8.32 7.19
C SER A 93 10.01 -7.50 8.48
N VAL A 94 9.04 -6.61 8.62
CA VAL A 94 8.84 -5.82 9.85
C VAL A 94 8.64 -6.74 11.06
N TRP A 95 7.79 -7.78 10.92
CA TRP A 95 7.58 -8.75 11.99
C TRP A 95 8.85 -9.49 12.38
N VAL A 96 9.63 -9.94 11.41
CA VAL A 96 10.89 -10.67 11.67
C VAL A 96 11.92 -9.78 12.34
N GLU A 97 12.04 -8.54 11.90
CA GLU A 97 13.05 -7.61 12.40
C GLU A 97 12.72 -7.04 13.78
N THR A 98 11.44 -6.72 14.02
CA THR A 98 11.00 -6.00 15.23
C THR A 98 10.08 -6.83 16.14
N GLY A 99 9.80 -8.06 15.77
CA GLY A 99 8.90 -8.96 16.49
C GLY A 99 7.43 -8.54 16.37
N ILE A 100 6.59 -9.24 17.15
CA ILE A 100 5.15 -8.95 17.16
C ILE A 100 4.85 -7.57 17.75
N ILE A 101 5.65 -7.13 18.72
CA ILE A 101 5.50 -5.83 19.37
C ILE A 101 5.75 -4.72 18.37
N GLY A 102 6.87 -4.81 17.61
CA GLY A 102 7.18 -3.82 16.59
C GLY A 102 6.19 -3.82 15.43
N LEU A 103 5.70 -4.99 14.99
CA LEU A 103 4.66 -5.08 13.98
C LEU A 103 3.37 -4.38 14.41
N VAL A 104 2.91 -4.63 15.65
CA VAL A 104 1.70 -3.98 16.19
C VAL A 104 1.88 -2.48 16.26
N LEU A 105 3.01 -1.99 16.76
CA LEU A 105 3.33 -0.56 16.80
C LEU A 105 3.39 0.04 15.39
N TYR A 106 4.04 -0.64 14.45
CA TYR A 106 4.10 -0.21 13.05
C TYR A 106 2.70 -0.03 12.46
N LEU A 107 1.83 -1.03 12.61
CA LEU A 107 0.46 -0.97 12.10
C LEU A 107 -0.38 0.10 12.82
N ALA A 108 -0.22 0.25 14.14
CA ALA A 108 -0.93 1.26 14.91
C ALA A 108 -0.55 2.68 14.48
N VAL A 109 0.75 2.99 14.35
CA VAL A 109 1.23 4.30 13.90
C VAL A 109 0.69 4.63 12.50
N HIS A 110 0.80 3.69 11.56
CA HIS A 110 0.31 3.92 10.21
C HIS A 110 -1.22 3.98 10.13
N GLY A 111 -1.92 3.21 10.94
CA GLY A 111 -3.37 3.31 11.08
C GLY A 111 -3.81 4.69 11.57
N VAL A 112 -3.13 5.23 12.58
CA VAL A 112 -3.37 6.61 13.06
C VAL A 112 -3.06 7.64 11.97
N LEU A 113 -1.95 7.50 11.23
CA LEU A 113 -1.61 8.40 10.12
C LEU A 113 -2.69 8.38 9.03
N PHE A 114 -3.16 7.21 8.62
CA PHE A 114 -4.25 7.08 7.65
C PHE A 114 -5.55 7.73 8.15
N ALA A 115 -5.94 7.43 9.39
CA ALA A 115 -7.15 7.99 9.99
C ALA A 115 -7.06 9.51 10.08
N TRP A 116 -5.92 10.04 10.49
CA TRP A 116 -5.71 11.49 10.61
C TRP A 116 -5.71 12.18 9.24
N CYS A 117 -4.98 11.63 8.25
CA CYS A 117 -5.02 12.15 6.88
C CYS A 117 -6.44 12.13 6.32
N GLY A 118 -7.17 11.02 6.48
CA GLY A 118 -8.57 10.93 6.07
C GLY A 118 -9.45 11.99 6.73
N TRP A 119 -9.27 12.22 8.03
CA TRP A 119 -9.98 13.27 8.75
C TRP A 119 -9.67 14.68 8.23
N ILE A 120 -8.38 14.99 7.97
CA ILE A 120 -7.96 16.26 7.36
C ILE A 120 -8.64 16.46 6.00
N LEU A 121 -8.61 15.46 5.13
CA LEU A 121 -9.19 15.52 3.79
C LEU A 121 -10.71 15.72 3.83
N MET A 122 -11.40 15.11 4.78
CA MET A 122 -12.86 15.24 4.90
C MET A 122 -13.31 16.57 5.49
N PHE A 123 -12.58 17.10 6.49
CA PHE A 123 -13.09 18.18 7.33
C PHE A 123 -12.27 19.47 7.31
N LYS A 124 -11.02 19.43 6.82
CA LYS A 124 -10.12 20.59 6.88
C LYS A 124 -9.82 21.21 5.52
N ILE A 125 -9.92 20.47 4.44
CA ILE A 125 -9.60 20.95 3.09
C ILE A 125 -10.89 21.27 2.34
N MET A 126 -11.06 22.56 1.99
CA MET A 126 -12.25 23.08 1.31
C MET A 126 -12.09 23.10 -0.21
N ASN A 127 -10.88 23.35 -0.72
CA ASN A 127 -10.61 23.37 -2.15
C ASN A 127 -10.77 21.95 -2.74
N LYS A 128 -11.74 21.81 -3.65
CA LYS A 128 -12.13 20.50 -4.23
C LYS A 128 -11.00 19.86 -5.05
N ARG A 129 -10.18 20.68 -5.74
CA ARG A 129 -9.07 20.17 -6.57
C ARG A 129 -7.95 19.62 -5.69
N LEU A 130 -7.53 20.39 -4.69
CA LEU A 130 -6.52 19.97 -3.72
C LEU A 130 -6.95 18.70 -2.98
N ARG A 131 -8.19 18.69 -2.47
CA ARG A 131 -8.76 17.52 -1.79
C ARG A 131 -8.77 16.29 -2.70
N GLY A 132 -9.18 16.42 -3.96
CA GLY A 132 -9.17 15.32 -4.92
C GLY A 132 -7.78 14.75 -5.16
N LEU A 133 -6.77 15.61 -5.36
CA LEU A 133 -5.39 15.21 -5.56
C LEU A 133 -4.83 14.47 -4.34
N LEU A 134 -4.99 15.02 -3.15
CA LEU A 134 -4.50 14.41 -1.91
C LEU A 134 -5.24 13.11 -1.58
N THR A 135 -6.55 13.03 -1.89
CA THR A 135 -7.31 11.78 -1.75
C THR A 135 -6.76 10.70 -2.67
N ALA A 136 -6.47 11.02 -3.93
CA ALA A 136 -5.86 10.07 -4.86
C ALA A 136 -4.50 9.56 -4.34
N TRP A 137 -3.70 10.46 -3.75
CA TRP A 137 -2.43 10.08 -3.15
C TRP A 137 -2.60 9.17 -1.93
N LEU A 138 -3.54 9.48 -1.05
CA LEU A 138 -3.85 8.64 0.11
C LEU A 138 -4.36 7.25 -0.30
N CYS A 139 -5.18 7.17 -1.35
CA CYS A 139 -5.60 5.89 -1.94
C CYS A 139 -4.41 5.10 -2.52
N THR A 140 -3.46 5.79 -3.15
CA THR A 140 -2.22 5.17 -3.64
C THR A 140 -1.41 4.59 -2.48
N ALA A 141 -1.24 5.34 -1.39
CA ALA A 141 -0.58 4.84 -0.19
C ALA A 141 -1.29 3.61 0.39
N ALA A 142 -2.62 3.62 0.47
CA ALA A 142 -3.39 2.45 0.90
C ALA A 142 -3.15 1.24 -0.02
N GLY A 143 -3.07 1.45 -1.33
CA GLY A 143 -2.71 0.41 -2.30
C GLY A 143 -1.33 -0.20 -2.04
N PHE A 144 -0.32 0.61 -1.71
CA PHE A 144 1.00 0.13 -1.31
C PHE A 144 0.95 -0.73 -0.03
N TYR A 145 0.16 -0.36 0.97
CA TYR A 145 -0.01 -1.16 2.19
C TYR A 145 -0.70 -2.50 1.93
N LEU A 146 -1.71 -2.52 1.05
CA LEU A 146 -2.33 -3.79 0.62
C LEU A 146 -1.32 -4.67 -0.12
N ALA A 147 -0.52 -4.09 -1.02
CA ALA A 147 0.52 -4.82 -1.73
C ALA A 147 1.65 -5.29 -0.80
N ALA A 148 1.96 -4.54 0.27
CA ALA A 148 2.97 -4.87 1.28
C ALA A 148 2.66 -6.14 2.07
N TYR A 149 1.39 -6.57 2.11
CA TYR A 149 1.00 -7.86 2.68
C TYR A 149 1.54 -9.04 1.86
N ALA A 150 1.55 -8.91 0.54
CA ALA A 150 1.94 -9.99 -0.37
C ALA A 150 3.36 -9.86 -0.91
N ASN A 151 3.90 -8.64 -0.96
CA ASN A 151 5.18 -8.34 -1.60
C ASN A 151 6.00 -7.34 -0.79
N ASP A 152 7.29 -7.28 -1.08
CA ASP A 152 8.23 -6.36 -0.46
C ASP A 152 8.30 -5.03 -1.23
N VAL A 153 7.16 -4.31 -1.24
CA VAL A 153 6.99 -3.10 -2.05
C VAL A 153 7.31 -1.79 -1.31
N MET A 154 7.48 -1.82 0.01
CA MET A 154 7.72 -0.61 0.82
C MET A 154 9.20 -0.21 0.94
N GLN A 155 10.06 -0.76 0.07
CA GLN A 155 11.45 -0.35 -0.03
C GLN A 155 11.58 0.96 -0.83
N TYR A 156 12.76 1.58 -0.75
CA TYR A 156 13.12 2.70 -1.62
C TYR A 156 12.98 2.31 -3.10
N PRO A 157 12.38 3.14 -3.97
CA PRO A 157 11.90 4.51 -3.73
C PRO A 157 10.42 4.58 -3.28
N ASN A 158 9.67 3.48 -3.23
CA ASN A 158 8.23 3.47 -3.00
C ASN A 158 7.84 4.03 -1.62
N SER A 159 8.65 3.75 -0.61
CA SER A 159 8.44 4.30 0.74
C SER A 159 8.43 5.84 0.74
N ILE A 160 9.29 6.48 -0.05
CA ILE A 160 9.31 7.94 -0.18
C ILE A 160 7.97 8.45 -0.72
N ILE A 161 7.41 7.79 -1.75
CA ILE A 161 6.12 8.18 -2.33
C ILE A 161 5.04 8.17 -1.25
N VAL A 162 4.98 7.08 -0.46
CA VAL A 162 3.96 6.93 0.60
C VAL A 162 4.11 8.00 1.68
N TYR A 163 5.31 8.18 2.23
CA TYR A 163 5.55 9.16 3.30
C TYR A 163 5.41 10.61 2.83
N THR A 164 5.79 10.91 1.58
CA THR A 164 5.51 12.21 0.96
C THR A 164 4.02 12.46 0.88
N GLY A 165 3.21 11.45 0.55
CA GLY A 165 1.76 11.56 0.53
C GLY A 165 1.16 11.92 1.90
N PHE A 166 1.63 11.30 2.98
CA PHE A 166 1.21 11.68 4.34
C PHE A 166 1.63 13.12 4.66
N ALA A 167 2.88 13.49 4.38
CA ALA A 167 3.37 14.84 4.62
C ALA A 167 2.56 15.91 3.86
N LEU A 168 2.22 15.63 2.60
CA LEU A 168 1.38 16.51 1.79
C LEU A 168 -0.05 16.63 2.33
N CYS A 169 -0.64 15.57 2.91
CA CYS A 169 -1.94 15.66 3.56
C CYS A 169 -1.90 16.64 4.75
N PHE A 170 -0.85 16.60 5.58
CA PHE A 170 -0.67 17.54 6.69
C PHE A 170 -0.42 18.97 6.20
N ALA A 171 0.45 19.16 5.21
CA ALA A 171 0.72 20.45 4.61
C ALA A 171 -0.50 21.02 3.87
N GLY A 172 -1.39 20.15 3.42
CA GLY A 172 -2.59 20.50 2.63
C GLY A 172 -3.48 21.52 3.29
N VAL A 173 -3.58 21.53 4.63
CA VAL A 173 -4.36 22.53 5.38
C VAL A 173 -3.81 23.94 5.17
N HIS A 174 -2.47 24.10 5.18
CA HIS A 174 -1.83 25.39 4.95
C HIS A 174 -1.93 25.82 3.47
N ILE A 175 -1.77 24.86 2.56
CA ILE A 175 -1.91 25.11 1.12
C ILE A 175 -3.35 25.52 0.79
N ASP A 176 -4.35 24.86 1.37
CA ASP A 176 -5.76 25.16 1.16
C ASP A 176 -6.08 26.62 1.58
N LYS A 177 -5.55 27.04 2.72
CA LYS A 177 -5.72 28.41 3.21
C LYS A 177 -5.14 29.44 2.24
N LYS A 178 -3.91 29.24 1.75
CA LYS A 178 -3.29 30.14 0.78
C LYS A 178 -4.06 30.21 -0.53
N LEU A 179 -4.49 29.07 -1.06
CA LEU A 179 -5.29 29.03 -2.30
C LEU A 179 -6.62 29.76 -2.14
N THR A 180 -7.25 29.68 -0.98
CA THR A 180 -8.50 30.41 -0.70
C THR A 180 -8.26 31.92 -0.62
N GLU A 181 -7.21 32.36 0.04
CA GLU A 181 -6.81 33.78 0.13
C GLU A 181 -6.52 34.35 -1.26
N GLU A 182 -5.77 33.64 -2.10
CA GLU A 182 -5.48 34.04 -3.49
C GLU A 182 -6.75 34.12 -4.37
N GLU A 183 -7.68 33.15 -4.21
CA GLU A 183 -8.96 33.19 -4.94
C GLU A 183 -9.83 34.38 -4.53
N GLU A 184 -9.83 34.78 -3.26
CA GLU A 184 -10.56 35.93 -2.76
C GLU A 184 -9.94 37.24 -3.25
N GLU A 185 -8.61 37.35 -3.27
CA GLU A 185 -7.90 38.54 -3.77
C GLU A 185 -8.14 38.73 -5.27
N ASN A 186 -8.06 37.66 -6.05
CA ASN A 186 -8.34 37.70 -7.48
C ASN A 186 -9.79 38.11 -7.79
N LYS A 187 -10.76 37.69 -6.97
CA LYS A 187 -12.16 38.13 -7.14
C LYS A 187 -12.36 39.62 -6.88
N LYS A 188 -11.60 40.19 -5.93
CA LYS A 188 -11.65 41.65 -5.63
C LYS A 188 -11.01 42.50 -6.73
N ASN A 189 -10.04 41.94 -7.45
CA ASN A 189 -9.28 42.65 -8.48
C ASN A 189 -9.89 42.54 -9.90
N ILE A 190 -10.99 41.81 -10.08
CA ILE A 190 -11.73 41.76 -11.35
C ILE A 190 -12.61 43.01 -11.41
N PRO A 191 -12.35 43.98 -12.35
CA PRO A 191 -13.20 45.13 -12.52
C PRO A 191 -14.61 44.67 -12.93
N ILE A 192 -15.62 45.20 -12.25
CA ILE A 192 -17.02 45.01 -12.64
C ILE A 192 -17.22 45.83 -13.94
N LEU A 193 -17.25 45.12 -15.07
CA LEU A 193 -17.64 45.66 -16.37
C LEU A 193 -19.15 45.74 -16.48
#